data_52924c3a2e660eb25e775985767c2a16
#
_entry.id   52924c3a2e660eb25e775985767c2a16
#
_cell.length_a   1.000
_cell.length_b   1.000
_cell.length_c   1.000
_cell.angle_alpha   90.00
_cell.angle_beta   90.00
_cell.angle_gamma   90.00
#
_symmetry.space_group_name_H-M   'P 1'
#
loop_
_entity.id
_entity.type
_entity.pdbx_description
1 polymer ?
#
loop_
_entity_poly.entity_id
_entity_poly.type
_entity_poly.pdbx_seq_one_letter_code
_entity_poly.pdbx_strand_id
1 'polypeptide(L)' 'MRRIQPSFNEWRYYGLSVQPDLFGGAALVRNWGRIGTAGTQRVDLYPDEGAAVNALTAMIRYRLKRGYIVTQS' A
#
# COMPACT_ATOMS: atom_id res chain seq x y z
N MET A 1 -0.02 -3.64 -4.97
CA MET A 1 0.06 -5.09 -4.70
C MET A 1 -1.32 -5.70 -4.77
N ARG A 2 -1.40 -6.92 -5.23
CA ARG A 2 -2.66 -7.66 -5.32
C ARG A 2 -2.50 -9.04 -4.70
N ARG A 3 -3.57 -9.52 -4.08
CA ARG A 3 -3.68 -10.90 -3.65
C ARG A 3 -4.89 -11.50 -4.34
N ILE A 4 -4.66 -12.57 -5.10
CA ILE A 4 -5.70 -13.25 -5.85
C ILE A 4 -5.72 -14.70 -5.41
N GLN A 5 -6.86 -15.15 -4.87
CA GLN A 5 -7.08 -16.54 -4.48
C GLN A 5 -8.41 -17.01 -5.06
N PRO A 6 -8.40 -17.48 -6.32
CA PRO A 6 -9.63 -17.83 -7.01
C PRO A 6 -10.44 -18.91 -6.28
N SER A 7 -9.77 -19.81 -5.58
CA SER A 7 -10.43 -20.90 -4.84
C SER A 7 -11.35 -20.40 -3.72
N PHE A 8 -11.14 -19.17 -3.25
CA PHE A 8 -11.94 -18.56 -2.19
C PHE A 8 -12.71 -17.34 -2.66
N ASN A 9 -12.72 -17.03 -3.94
CA ASN A 9 -13.29 -15.79 -4.48
C ASN A 9 -12.75 -14.53 -3.81
N GLU A 10 -11.53 -14.58 -3.32
CA GLU A 10 -10.90 -13.43 -2.67
C GLU A 10 -10.08 -12.62 -3.68
N TRP A 11 -10.69 -11.61 -4.25
CA TRP A 11 -10.03 -10.65 -5.12
C TRP A 11 -9.79 -9.37 -4.33
N ARG A 12 -8.60 -9.27 -3.75
CA ARG A 12 -8.21 -8.13 -2.91
C ARG A 12 -7.04 -7.40 -3.53
N TYR A 13 -6.99 -6.09 -3.29
CA TYR A 13 -5.86 -5.27 -3.67
C TYR A 13 -5.30 -4.53 -2.46
N TYR A 14 -4.04 -4.16 -2.55
CA TYR A 14 -3.38 -3.33 -1.56
C TYR A 14 -2.41 -2.40 -2.28
N GLY A 15 -2.67 -1.09 -2.22
CA GLY A 15 -1.86 -0.07 -2.87
C GLY A 15 -1.06 0.73 -1.85
N LEU A 16 0.15 1.09 -2.23
CA LEU A 16 1.06 1.90 -1.42
C LEU A 16 1.70 2.94 -2.32
N SER A 17 1.77 4.19 -1.84
CA SER A 17 2.49 5.25 -2.53
C SER A 17 3.06 6.24 -1.53
N VAL A 18 4.18 6.87 -1.88
CA VAL A 18 4.78 7.96 -1.12
C VAL A 18 4.62 9.22 -1.94
N GLN A 19 4.06 10.27 -1.34
CA GLN A 19 3.81 11.54 -1.99
C GLN A 19 4.41 12.67 -1.17
N PRO A 20 4.89 13.75 -1.79
CA PRO A 20 5.38 14.90 -1.04
C PRO A 20 4.24 15.55 -0.27
N ASP A 21 4.54 15.98 0.96
CA ASP A 21 3.64 16.76 1.78
C ASP A 21 3.87 18.24 1.53
N LEU A 22 2.81 19.04 1.64
CA LEU A 22 2.88 20.49 1.48
C LEU A 22 3.77 21.17 2.52
N PHE A 23 4.03 20.51 3.64
CA PHE A 23 4.82 21.06 4.75
C PHE A 23 6.28 20.58 4.76
N GLY A 24 6.77 20.02 3.66
CA GLY A 24 8.16 19.60 3.52
C GLY A 24 8.44 18.17 3.97
N GLY A 25 7.43 17.45 4.45
CA GLY A 25 7.54 16.02 4.78
C GLY A 25 7.08 15.13 3.64
N ALA A 26 6.66 13.92 3.99
CA ALA A 26 6.12 12.96 3.04
C ALA A 26 4.89 12.28 3.60
N ALA A 27 3.98 11.90 2.73
CA ALA A 27 2.78 11.16 3.08
C ALA A 27 2.86 9.75 2.49
N LEU A 28 2.65 8.75 3.33
CA LEU A 28 2.48 7.37 2.88
C LEU A 28 0.98 7.10 2.74
N VAL A 29 0.54 6.88 1.52
CA VAL A 29 -0.86 6.61 1.22
C VAL A 29 -1.04 5.11 1.04
N ARG A 30 -1.94 4.54 1.83
CA ARG A 30 -2.32 3.12 1.76
C ARG A 30 -3.76 3.02 1.33
N ASN A 31 -4.05 2.14 0.39
CA ASN A 31 -5.41 1.83 0.03
C ASN A 31 -5.56 0.33 -0.19
N TRP A 32 -6.70 -0.19 0.23
CA TRP A 32 -6.96 -1.61 0.13
C TRP A 32 -8.45 -1.87 0.02
N GLY A 33 -8.80 -3.07 -0.41
CA GLY A 33 -10.18 -3.46 -0.53
C GLY A 33 -10.36 -4.66 -1.45
N ARG A 34 -11.61 -4.92 -1.81
CA ARG A 34 -11.97 -5.89 -2.84
C ARG A 34 -11.91 -5.22 -4.21
N ILE A 35 -11.40 -5.96 -5.20
CA ILE A 35 -11.41 -5.46 -6.58
C ILE A 35 -12.87 -5.23 -7.01
N GLY A 36 -13.13 -4.05 -7.55
CA GLY A 36 -14.47 -3.64 -7.94
C GLY A 36 -15.22 -2.81 -6.91
N THR A 37 -14.61 -2.55 -5.75
CA THR A 37 -15.17 -1.68 -4.72
C THR A 37 -14.30 -0.44 -4.52
N ALA A 38 -14.85 0.57 -3.84
CA ALA A 38 -14.09 1.79 -3.51
C ALA A 38 -12.92 1.52 -2.55
N GLY A 39 -13.06 0.55 -1.67
CA GLY A 39 -12.02 0.22 -0.70
C GLY A 39 -11.87 1.24 0.42
N THR A 40 -10.77 1.11 1.16
CA THR A 40 -10.41 1.99 2.26
C THR A 40 -9.09 2.66 1.98
N GLN A 41 -8.95 3.92 2.40
CA GLN A 41 -7.71 4.67 2.22
C GLN A 41 -7.27 5.22 3.57
N ARG A 42 -5.96 5.16 3.80
CA ARG A 42 -5.34 5.76 4.98
C ARG A 42 -4.09 6.52 4.57
N VAL A 43 -3.89 7.70 5.16
CA VAL A 43 -2.72 8.54 4.93
C VAL A 43 -1.97 8.70 6.24
N ASP A 44 -0.68 8.34 6.24
CA ASP A 44 0.22 8.54 7.37
C ASP A 44 1.28 9.58 6.99
N LEU A 45 1.50 10.56 7.86
CA LEU A 45 2.47 11.62 7.61
C LEU A 45 3.81 11.28 8.27
N TYR A 46 4.88 11.57 7.57
CA TYR A 46 6.25 11.35 8.03
C TYR A 46 7.06 12.64 7.91
N PRO A 47 8.08 12.83 8.75
CA PRO A 47 8.87 14.07 8.73
C PRO A 47 9.69 14.27 7.46
N ASP A 48 10.04 13.19 6.78
CA ASP A 48 10.80 13.24 5.53
C ASP A 48 10.49 12.04 4.65
N GLU A 49 10.95 12.10 3.41
CA GLU A 49 10.74 11.05 2.43
C GLU A 49 11.44 9.74 2.83
N GLY A 50 12.64 9.83 3.43
CA GLY A 50 13.36 8.63 3.86
C GLY A 50 12.59 7.82 4.87
N ALA A 51 11.97 8.45 5.86
CA ALA A 51 11.14 7.77 6.85
C ALA A 51 9.92 7.12 6.20
N ALA A 52 9.27 7.80 5.25
CA ALA A 52 8.11 7.25 4.55
C ALA A 52 8.51 6.06 3.69
N VAL A 53 9.64 6.13 2.98
CA VAL A 53 10.15 5.03 2.14
C VAL A 53 10.52 3.82 3.00
N ASN A 54 11.12 4.03 4.17
CA ASN A 54 11.43 2.93 5.08
C ASN A 54 10.16 2.22 5.55
N ALA A 55 9.13 2.96 5.89
CA ALA A 55 7.84 2.40 6.26
C ALA A 55 7.19 1.64 5.09
N LEU A 56 7.25 2.21 3.89
CA LEU A 56 6.76 1.56 2.68
C LEU A 56 7.47 0.22 2.44
N THR A 57 8.79 0.19 2.54
CA THR A 57 9.58 -1.03 2.34
C THR A 57 9.20 -2.11 3.34
N ALA A 58 9.04 -1.75 4.61
CA ALA A 58 8.63 -2.71 5.64
C ALA A 58 7.25 -3.30 5.34
N MET A 59 6.31 -2.47 4.89
CA MET A 59 4.96 -2.92 4.53
C MET A 59 4.97 -3.84 3.31
N ILE A 60 5.80 -3.54 2.31
CA ILE A 60 5.93 -4.38 1.13
C ILE A 60 6.46 -5.77 1.52
N ARG A 61 7.51 -5.82 2.35
CA ARG A 61 8.07 -7.08 2.82
C ARG A 61 7.02 -7.92 3.57
N TYR A 62 6.26 -7.28 4.42
CA TYR A 62 5.19 -7.95 5.15
C TYR A 62 4.16 -8.56 4.21
N ARG A 63 3.72 -7.80 3.19
CA ARG A 63 2.71 -8.27 2.25
C ARG A 63 3.21 -9.38 1.35
N LEU A 64 4.47 -9.33 0.92
CA LEU A 64 5.07 -10.40 0.12
C LEU A 64 5.10 -11.73 0.89
N LYS A 65 5.40 -11.69 2.18
CA LYS A 65 5.36 -12.89 3.04
C LYS A 65 3.95 -13.43 3.18
N ARG A 66 2.93 -12.61 2.99
CA ARG A 66 1.52 -13.00 3.08
C ARG A 66 0.93 -13.40 1.74
N GLY A 67 1.74 -13.55 0.71
CA GLY A 67 1.30 -14.00 -0.61
C GLY A 67 0.79 -12.92 -1.55
N TYR A 68 1.02 -11.65 -1.25
CA TYR A 68 0.71 -10.57 -2.18
C TYR A 68 1.75 -10.49 -3.29
N ILE A 69 1.31 -10.08 -4.47
CA ILE A 69 2.17 -9.86 -5.63
C ILE A 69 2.29 -8.37 -5.86
N VAL A 70 3.53 -7.89 -6.03
CA VAL A 70 3.76 -6.49 -6.36
C VAL A 70 3.43 -6.28 -7.83
N THR A 71 2.51 -5.35 -8.10
CA THR A 71 2.19 -4.95 -9.46
C THR A 71 2.58 -3.50 -9.64
N GLN A 72 3.21 -3.20 -10.78
CA GLN A 72 3.51 -1.82 -11.16
C GLN A 72 2.38 -1.29 -12.03
N SER A 73 1.91 -0.14 -11.68
CA SER A 73 0.87 0.55 -12.44
C SER A 73 1.49 1.49 -13.47
#